data_47892b602ac84c50828b6dc0a2692113
#
_entry.id   47892b602ac84c50828b6dc0a2692113
#
_cell.length_a   1.000
_cell.length_b   1.000
_cell.length_c   1.000
_cell.angle_alpha   90.00
_cell.angle_beta   90.00
_cell.angle_gamma   90.00
#
_symmetry.space_group_name_H-M   'P 1'
#
loop_
_entity.id
_entity.type
_entity.pdbx_description
1 polymer ?
#
loop_
_entity_poly.entity_id
_entity_poly.type
_entity_poly.pdbx_seq_one_letter_code
_entity_poly.pdbx_strand_id
1 'polypeptide(L)'
;MNNLVEIVIPAHNEEYNIPVIYSAINKALAKTNYTFKVLFVDDGSTDGTLHAIQDLSNHNDNVIYISLSRNFGHQNALKAGLDASSADIVIMMDADMQHPPSLIPALLKSHEEGFDVVYTVRKDNEHISFIKKYTANMFYSLMNYLSEIEIEPGSADFRLMNRKTLDALLLMPDQEIFYRGLVKWIGFKQTKIEYEPQARHTGVTKYSTKKMLRFAITGIATFSNKPLYFAAYMGFAFAILSVLYIPYIIYAFYSGTEVHGWASIVATLAFFGGIILMMLGIVGIYLGKLFEQSKNRPQYLVKAAKL
;
A
#
# COMPACT_ATOMS: atom_id res chain seq x y z
N MET A 1 23.64 -18.64 -16.73
CA MET A 1 23.63 -17.18 -16.60
C MET A 1 23.61 -16.90 -15.11
N ASN A 2 24.61 -16.13 -14.60
CA ASN A 2 24.57 -15.74 -13.18
C ASN A 2 23.53 -14.64 -13.03
N ASN A 3 22.32 -15.00 -12.65
CA ASN A 3 21.26 -14.02 -12.41
C ASN A 3 21.61 -13.23 -11.16
N LEU A 4 21.73 -11.91 -11.31
CA LEU A 4 21.93 -11.00 -10.18
C LEU A 4 20.62 -10.83 -9.41
N VAL A 5 20.68 -11.10 -8.12
CA VAL A 5 19.58 -10.84 -7.18
C VAL A 5 19.90 -9.58 -6.38
N GLU A 6 18.99 -8.64 -6.35
CA GLU A 6 19.12 -7.44 -5.52
C GLU A 6 18.04 -7.39 -4.46
N ILE A 7 18.46 -7.23 -3.21
CA ILE A 7 17.54 -7.14 -2.07
C ILE A 7 17.41 -5.66 -1.70
N VAL A 8 16.24 -5.08 -1.93
CA VAL A 8 15.91 -3.69 -1.64
C VAL A 8 15.29 -3.58 -0.25
N ILE A 9 15.96 -2.82 0.63
CA ILE A 9 15.60 -2.68 2.04
C ILE A 9 15.48 -1.21 2.40
N PRO A 10 14.24 -0.67 2.51
CA PRO A 10 14.03 0.66 3.08
C PRO A 10 14.29 0.62 4.59
N ALA A 11 14.97 1.64 5.09
CA ALA A 11 15.31 1.79 6.49
C ALA A 11 15.04 3.21 7.00
N HIS A 12 14.41 3.35 8.17
CA HIS A 12 14.22 4.63 8.85
C HIS A 12 14.30 4.45 10.36
N ASN A 13 15.40 4.90 10.94
CA ASN A 13 15.74 4.74 12.36
C ASN A 13 15.80 3.25 12.76
N GLU A 14 16.66 2.50 12.06
CA GLU A 14 16.85 1.05 12.18
C GLU A 14 18.33 0.69 12.44
N GLU A 15 19.11 1.58 13.06
CA GLU A 15 20.54 1.47 13.29
C GLU A 15 20.98 0.07 13.73
N TYR A 16 20.29 -0.50 14.73
CA TYR A 16 20.65 -1.81 15.30
C TYR A 16 20.26 -2.99 14.41
N ASN A 17 19.28 -2.82 13.53
CA ASN A 17 18.79 -3.88 12.67
C ASN A 17 19.62 -4.04 11.40
N ILE A 18 20.31 -2.99 10.93
CA ILE A 18 21.09 -3.01 9.68
C ILE A 18 22.15 -4.12 9.65
N PRO A 19 23.06 -4.25 10.62
CA PRO A 19 24.05 -5.33 10.60
C PRO A 19 23.43 -6.72 10.79
N VAL A 20 22.35 -6.81 11.56
CA VAL A 20 21.66 -8.09 11.84
C VAL A 20 21.00 -8.64 10.58
N ILE A 21 20.24 -7.80 9.86
CA ILE A 21 19.56 -8.21 8.64
C ILE A 21 20.54 -8.56 7.52
N TYR A 22 21.64 -7.79 7.36
CA TYR A 22 22.69 -8.12 6.40
C TYR A 22 23.29 -9.49 6.67
N SER A 23 23.67 -9.76 7.92
CA SER A 23 24.22 -11.06 8.32
C SER A 23 23.25 -12.21 8.04
N ALA A 24 21.95 -12.02 8.31
CA ALA A 24 20.94 -13.01 8.05
C ALA A 24 20.71 -13.28 6.55
N ILE A 25 20.74 -12.23 5.72
CA ILE A 25 20.64 -12.35 4.26
C ILE A 25 21.86 -13.08 3.70
N ASN A 26 23.06 -12.70 4.13
CA ASN A 26 24.30 -13.34 3.70
C ASN A 26 24.29 -14.84 4.02
N LYS A 27 23.84 -15.20 5.23
CA LYS A 27 23.68 -16.60 5.64
C LYS A 27 22.64 -17.35 4.80
N ALA A 28 21.51 -16.70 4.45
CA ALA A 28 20.45 -17.30 3.66
C ALA A 28 20.89 -17.59 2.22
N LEU A 29 21.68 -16.68 1.62
CA LEU A 29 22.14 -16.79 0.24
C LEU A 29 23.47 -17.54 0.08
N ALA A 30 24.25 -17.76 1.15
CA ALA A 30 25.54 -18.43 1.09
C ALA A 30 25.50 -19.86 0.48
N LYS A 31 24.32 -20.51 0.48
CA LYS A 31 24.12 -21.85 -0.06
C LYS A 31 23.42 -21.82 -1.44
N THR A 32 23.20 -20.68 -2.02
CA THR A 32 22.59 -20.51 -3.35
C THR A 32 23.68 -20.23 -4.40
N ASN A 33 23.35 -20.47 -5.66
CA ASN A 33 24.27 -20.19 -6.79
C ASN A 33 24.03 -18.79 -7.38
N TYR A 34 23.35 -17.89 -6.64
CA TYR A 34 23.05 -16.55 -7.09
C TYR A 34 24.12 -15.56 -6.64
N THR A 35 24.51 -14.67 -7.55
CA THR A 35 25.24 -13.45 -7.15
C THR A 35 24.20 -12.46 -6.59
N PHE A 36 24.50 -11.82 -5.47
CA PHE A 36 23.55 -10.90 -4.87
C PHE A 36 24.17 -9.58 -4.42
N LYS A 37 23.34 -8.53 -4.42
CA LYS A 37 23.58 -7.24 -3.80
C LYS A 37 22.49 -6.92 -2.80
N VAL A 38 22.82 -6.13 -1.78
CA VAL A 38 21.86 -5.58 -0.83
C VAL A 38 21.85 -4.08 -1.00
N LEU A 39 20.71 -3.54 -1.44
CA LEU A 39 20.49 -2.11 -1.61
C LEU A 39 19.70 -1.58 -0.41
N PHE A 40 20.38 -0.89 0.50
CA PHE A 40 19.73 -0.17 1.58
C PHE A 40 19.28 1.21 1.09
N VAL A 41 18.04 1.58 1.43
CA VAL A 41 17.53 2.93 1.18
C VAL A 41 17.22 3.60 2.51
N ASP A 42 18.10 4.52 2.91
CA ASP A 42 17.91 5.34 4.10
C ASP A 42 16.88 6.43 3.83
N ASP A 43 15.71 6.31 4.45
CA ASP A 43 14.60 7.25 4.32
C ASP A 43 14.75 8.44 5.30
N GLY A 44 15.90 9.14 5.21
CA GLY A 44 16.18 10.32 6.00
C GLY A 44 16.19 10.06 7.51
N SER A 45 16.91 9.02 7.93
CA SER A 45 17.05 8.67 9.35
C SER A 45 17.69 9.79 10.16
N THR A 46 17.34 9.85 11.45
CA THR A 46 17.85 10.83 12.43
C THR A 46 18.77 10.21 13.48
N ASP A 47 18.92 8.88 13.45
CA ASP A 47 19.81 8.08 14.29
C ASP A 47 21.08 7.65 13.51
N GLY A 48 21.81 6.65 14.01
CA GLY A 48 23.00 6.10 13.36
C GLY A 48 22.77 5.19 12.15
N THR A 49 21.52 5.05 11.64
CA THR A 49 21.17 4.12 10.54
C THR A 49 22.02 4.35 9.29
N LEU A 50 22.14 5.60 8.82
CA LEU A 50 22.94 5.91 7.62
C LEU A 50 24.42 5.56 7.85
N HIS A 51 24.94 5.84 9.03
CA HIS A 51 26.34 5.52 9.37
C HIS A 51 26.56 3.99 9.35
N ALA A 52 25.64 3.21 9.95
CA ALA A 52 25.73 1.75 9.94
C ALA A 52 25.68 1.17 8.51
N ILE A 53 24.85 1.73 7.63
CA ILE A 53 24.77 1.35 6.21
C ILE A 53 26.07 1.68 5.49
N GLN A 54 26.63 2.88 5.67
CA GLN A 54 27.86 3.32 5.05
C GLN A 54 29.05 2.47 5.50
N ASP A 55 29.11 2.14 6.77
CA ASP A 55 30.15 1.29 7.34
C ASP A 55 30.10 -0.13 6.74
N LEU A 56 28.90 -0.73 6.65
CA LEU A 56 28.73 -2.01 5.95
C LEU A 56 29.16 -1.93 4.48
N SER A 57 28.77 -0.88 3.78
CA SER A 57 29.09 -0.68 2.36
C SER A 57 30.60 -0.43 2.10
N ASN A 58 31.35 0.03 3.09
CA ASN A 58 32.80 0.20 2.99
C ASN A 58 33.55 -1.12 3.18
N HIS A 59 32.96 -2.09 3.88
CA HIS A 59 33.58 -3.38 4.17
C HIS A 59 33.05 -4.52 3.29
N ASN A 60 31.96 -4.29 2.49
CA ASN A 60 31.32 -5.31 1.69
C ASN A 60 30.92 -4.75 0.31
N ASP A 61 31.56 -5.22 -0.74
CA ASP A 61 31.33 -4.76 -2.13
C ASP A 61 29.91 -5.07 -2.65
N ASN A 62 29.21 -6.02 -2.02
CA ASN A 62 27.84 -6.35 -2.36
C ASN A 62 26.81 -5.53 -1.60
N VAL A 63 27.22 -4.53 -0.79
CA VAL A 63 26.34 -3.60 -0.10
C VAL A 63 26.40 -2.24 -0.76
N ILE A 64 25.28 -1.81 -1.31
CA ILE A 64 25.09 -0.51 -1.94
C ILE A 64 23.99 0.26 -1.22
N TYR A 65 23.94 1.59 -1.38
CA TYR A 65 22.94 2.37 -0.68
C TYR A 65 22.50 3.64 -1.40
N ILE A 66 21.30 4.09 -1.05
CA ILE A 66 20.73 5.39 -1.38
C ILE A 66 20.32 6.05 -0.06
N SER A 67 20.67 7.32 0.15
CA SER A 67 20.16 8.14 1.24
C SER A 67 19.26 9.23 0.67
N LEU A 68 18.03 9.33 1.17
CA LEU A 68 17.07 10.34 0.79
C LEU A 68 17.28 11.64 1.57
N SER A 69 16.87 12.77 0.99
CA SER A 69 17.09 14.10 1.58
C SER A 69 16.29 14.35 2.87
N ARG A 70 15.22 13.63 3.08
CA ARG A 70 14.35 13.61 4.27
C ARG A 70 13.54 12.33 4.31
N ASN A 71 12.73 12.12 5.33
CA ASN A 71 11.73 11.05 5.34
C ASN A 71 10.62 11.35 4.30
N PHE A 72 10.51 10.47 3.30
CA PHE A 72 9.47 10.47 2.26
C PHE A 72 8.43 9.37 2.47
N GLY A 73 8.69 8.46 3.41
CA GLY A 73 7.83 7.33 3.74
C GLY A 73 8.25 6.03 3.06
N HIS A 74 7.93 4.93 3.71
CA HIS A 74 8.36 3.57 3.36
C HIS A 74 8.19 3.20 1.87
N GLN A 75 7.00 3.49 1.28
CA GLN A 75 6.73 3.14 -0.12
C GLN A 75 7.60 3.95 -1.10
N ASN A 76 7.88 5.22 -0.79
CA ASN A 76 8.74 6.06 -1.61
C ASN A 76 10.22 5.67 -1.49
N ALA A 77 10.65 5.22 -0.30
CA ALA A 77 11.98 4.66 -0.12
C ALA A 77 12.14 3.34 -0.90
N LEU A 78 11.14 2.44 -0.87
CA LEU A 78 11.11 1.27 -1.74
C LEU A 78 11.21 1.65 -3.21
N LYS A 79 10.43 2.66 -3.65
CA LYS A 79 10.51 3.13 -5.04
C LYS A 79 11.89 3.58 -5.41
N ALA A 80 12.57 4.35 -4.58
CA ALA A 80 13.93 4.82 -4.84
C ALA A 80 14.90 3.65 -5.07
N GLY A 81 14.78 2.57 -4.28
CA GLY A 81 15.55 1.36 -4.47
C GLY A 81 15.19 0.60 -5.75
N LEU A 82 13.90 0.46 -6.03
CA LEU A 82 13.42 -0.23 -7.23
C LEU A 82 13.81 0.51 -8.53
N ASP A 83 13.69 1.84 -8.54
CA ASP A 83 14.10 2.69 -9.68
C ASP A 83 15.61 2.60 -9.96
N ALA A 84 16.43 2.42 -8.92
CA ALA A 84 17.89 2.30 -9.07
C ALA A 84 18.37 0.88 -9.39
N SER A 85 17.52 -0.13 -9.20
CA SER A 85 17.89 -1.52 -9.41
C SER A 85 18.04 -1.86 -10.88
N SER A 86 19.14 -2.52 -11.22
CA SER A 86 19.40 -3.09 -12.56
C SER A 86 19.46 -4.63 -12.56
N ALA A 87 19.12 -5.27 -11.44
CA ALA A 87 19.21 -6.71 -11.28
C ALA A 87 18.13 -7.47 -12.08
N ASP A 88 18.41 -8.73 -12.40
CA ASP A 88 17.46 -9.64 -13.08
C ASP A 88 16.30 -10.03 -12.17
N ILE A 89 16.58 -10.11 -10.86
CA ILE A 89 15.63 -10.48 -9.82
C ILE A 89 15.74 -9.47 -8.68
N VAL A 90 14.61 -8.92 -8.24
CA VAL A 90 14.55 -7.99 -7.11
C VAL A 90 13.69 -8.57 -6.00
N ILE A 91 14.19 -8.48 -4.78
CA ILE A 91 13.47 -8.88 -3.58
C ILE A 91 13.30 -7.64 -2.70
N MET A 92 12.05 -7.31 -2.39
CA MET A 92 11.70 -6.25 -1.44
C MET A 92 11.53 -6.86 -0.05
N MET A 93 12.09 -6.25 0.99
CA MET A 93 11.87 -6.66 2.38
C MET A 93 12.11 -5.54 3.38
N ASP A 94 11.48 -5.60 4.55
CA ASP A 94 11.63 -4.60 5.61
C ASP A 94 12.90 -4.86 6.44
N ALA A 95 13.46 -3.79 7.03
CA ALA A 95 14.65 -3.86 7.87
C ALA A 95 14.40 -4.41 9.30
N ASP A 96 13.14 -4.52 9.75
CA ASP A 96 12.75 -4.78 11.14
C ASP A 96 12.78 -6.27 11.57
N MET A 97 13.32 -7.14 10.73
CA MET A 97 13.44 -8.61 10.93
C MET A 97 12.09 -9.35 11.06
N GLN A 98 10.94 -8.71 10.83
CA GLN A 98 9.65 -9.43 10.79
C GLN A 98 9.53 -10.33 9.56
N HIS A 99 10.25 -10.02 8.51
CA HIS A 99 10.40 -10.82 7.30
C HIS A 99 11.63 -11.71 7.43
N PRO A 100 11.49 -13.04 7.62
CA PRO A 100 12.65 -13.90 7.83
C PRO A 100 13.46 -14.07 6.55
N PRO A 101 14.76 -13.62 6.51
CA PRO A 101 15.60 -13.79 5.33
C PRO A 101 15.80 -15.25 4.91
N SER A 102 15.59 -16.18 5.82
CA SER A 102 15.63 -17.63 5.53
C SER A 102 14.61 -18.11 4.49
N LEU A 103 13.60 -17.28 4.15
CA LEU A 103 12.65 -17.58 3.08
C LEU A 103 13.18 -17.20 1.68
N ILE A 104 14.24 -16.42 1.57
CA ILE A 104 14.77 -15.99 0.27
C ILE A 104 15.06 -17.19 -0.66
N PRO A 105 15.70 -18.28 -0.22
CA PRO A 105 15.88 -19.45 -1.08
C PRO A 105 14.58 -20.07 -1.58
N ALA A 106 13.51 -20.05 -0.78
CA ALA A 106 12.20 -20.55 -1.20
C ALA A 106 11.54 -19.63 -2.24
N LEU A 107 11.71 -18.30 -2.10
CA LEU A 107 11.25 -17.33 -3.11
C LEU A 107 11.97 -17.57 -4.46
N LEU A 108 13.29 -17.75 -4.43
CA LEU A 108 14.10 -18.03 -5.61
C LEU A 108 13.69 -19.35 -6.28
N LYS A 109 13.46 -20.40 -5.50
CA LYS A 109 13.00 -21.70 -6.01
C LYS A 109 11.64 -21.57 -6.73
N SER A 110 10.69 -20.86 -6.15
CA SER A 110 9.40 -20.64 -6.80
C SER A 110 9.55 -19.84 -8.09
N HIS A 111 10.49 -18.88 -8.14
CA HIS A 111 10.81 -18.18 -9.38
C HIS A 111 11.40 -19.12 -10.46
N GLU A 112 12.28 -20.06 -10.07
CA GLU A 112 12.82 -21.10 -10.98
C GLU A 112 11.70 -22.02 -11.53
N GLU A 113 10.60 -22.20 -10.79
CA GLU A 113 9.40 -22.92 -11.23
C GLU A 113 8.56 -22.12 -12.27
N GLY A 114 9.01 -20.92 -12.63
CA GLY A 114 8.42 -20.09 -13.69
C GLY A 114 7.36 -19.09 -13.20
N PHE A 115 7.41 -18.66 -11.92
CA PHE A 115 6.60 -17.57 -11.43
C PHE A 115 7.36 -16.24 -11.58
N ASP A 116 6.66 -15.23 -12.11
CA ASP A 116 7.21 -13.88 -12.30
C ASP A 116 7.25 -13.08 -10.97
N VAL A 117 6.28 -13.34 -10.09
CA VAL A 117 6.16 -12.76 -8.76
C VAL A 117 5.96 -13.83 -7.72
N VAL A 118 6.73 -13.75 -6.64
CA VAL A 118 6.52 -14.59 -5.46
C VAL A 118 6.35 -13.68 -4.25
N TYR A 119 5.14 -13.60 -3.70
CA TYR A 119 4.86 -12.77 -2.53
C TYR A 119 4.64 -13.61 -1.27
N THR A 120 4.81 -12.98 -0.13
CA THR A 120 4.62 -13.68 1.14
C THR A 120 3.33 -13.24 1.85
N VAL A 121 2.71 -14.20 2.55
CA VAL A 121 1.50 -13.99 3.32
C VAL A 121 1.75 -14.41 4.77
N ARG A 122 1.49 -13.49 5.71
CA ARG A 122 1.59 -13.79 7.14
C ARG A 122 0.46 -14.70 7.56
N LYS A 123 0.80 -15.81 8.21
CA LYS A 123 -0.20 -16.62 8.91
C LYS A 123 -0.70 -15.85 10.13
N ASP A 124 -2.01 -15.76 10.27
CA ASP A 124 -2.61 -15.18 11.47
C ASP A 124 -2.24 -16.03 12.70
N ASN A 125 -1.77 -15.40 13.76
CA ASN A 125 -1.61 -16.05 15.05
C ASN A 125 -2.99 -16.49 15.57
N GLU A 126 -3.13 -17.74 16.01
CA GLU A 126 -4.39 -18.33 16.51
C GLU A 126 -5.01 -17.58 17.71
N HIS A 127 -4.27 -16.65 18.33
CA HIS A 127 -4.70 -15.88 19.50
C HIS A 127 -5.40 -14.54 19.19
N ILE A 128 -5.82 -14.29 17.94
CA ILE A 128 -6.55 -13.08 17.61
C ILE A 128 -8.01 -13.20 18.09
N SER A 129 -8.47 -12.24 18.91
CA SER A 129 -9.87 -12.18 19.37
C SER A 129 -10.84 -12.30 18.19
N PHE A 130 -11.90 -13.11 18.38
CA PHE A 130 -12.95 -13.35 17.35
C PHE A 130 -13.52 -12.04 16.77
N ILE A 131 -13.75 -11.03 17.63
CA ILE A 131 -14.26 -9.71 17.22
C ILE A 131 -13.26 -9.03 16.27
N LYS A 132 -11.95 -9.09 16.57
CA LYS A 132 -10.91 -8.48 15.75
C LYS A 132 -10.77 -9.19 14.39
N LYS A 133 -10.92 -10.51 14.37
CA LYS A 133 -10.91 -11.30 13.13
C LYS A 133 -12.14 -10.99 12.27
N TYR A 134 -13.32 -10.91 12.88
CA TYR A 134 -14.58 -10.60 12.19
C TYR A 134 -14.55 -9.18 11.57
N THR A 135 -14.12 -8.17 12.35
CA THR A 135 -14.02 -6.78 11.86
C THR A 135 -12.97 -6.64 10.76
N ALA A 136 -11.84 -7.36 10.85
CA ALA A 136 -10.82 -7.39 9.81
C ALA A 136 -11.38 -8.03 8.52
N ASN A 137 -12.04 -9.17 8.61
CA ASN A 137 -12.63 -9.84 7.44
C ASN A 137 -13.71 -8.99 6.78
N MET A 138 -14.59 -8.35 7.57
CA MET A 138 -15.59 -7.42 7.05
C MET A 138 -14.92 -6.22 6.34
N PHE A 139 -13.85 -5.70 6.92
CA PHE A 139 -13.05 -4.63 6.31
C PHE A 139 -12.43 -5.06 4.97
N TYR A 140 -11.75 -6.20 4.92
CA TYR A 140 -11.16 -6.72 3.67
C TYR A 140 -12.22 -7.06 2.63
N SER A 141 -13.36 -7.62 3.04
CA SER A 141 -14.48 -7.91 2.13
C SER A 141 -15.03 -6.62 1.51
N LEU A 142 -15.22 -5.57 2.33
CA LEU A 142 -15.67 -4.26 1.84
C LEU A 142 -14.62 -3.62 0.92
N MET A 143 -13.34 -3.69 1.29
CA MET A 143 -12.24 -3.19 0.46
C MET A 143 -12.19 -3.90 -0.89
N ASN A 144 -12.26 -5.24 -0.91
CA ASN A 144 -12.24 -6.02 -2.14
C ASN A 144 -13.51 -5.79 -2.99
N TYR A 145 -14.67 -5.58 -2.36
CA TYR A 145 -15.88 -5.21 -3.08
C TYR A 145 -15.79 -3.81 -3.71
N LEU A 146 -15.22 -2.85 -2.99
CA LEU A 146 -15.06 -1.48 -3.48
C LEU A 146 -13.86 -1.31 -4.41
N SER A 147 -12.80 -2.12 -4.29
CA SER A 147 -11.62 -2.09 -5.13
C SER A 147 -11.79 -2.95 -6.38
N GLU A 148 -11.10 -2.60 -7.45
CA GLU A 148 -10.97 -3.44 -8.66
C GLU A 148 -9.90 -4.53 -8.50
N ILE A 149 -9.16 -4.50 -7.39
CA ILE A 149 -8.06 -5.41 -7.09
C ILE A 149 -8.39 -6.20 -5.82
N GLU A 150 -8.27 -7.51 -5.89
CA GLU A 150 -8.45 -8.38 -4.74
C GLU A 150 -7.19 -8.39 -3.87
N ILE A 151 -7.24 -7.72 -2.72
CA ILE A 151 -6.15 -7.65 -1.76
C ILE A 151 -6.26 -8.85 -0.80
N GLU A 152 -5.25 -9.70 -0.80
CA GLU A 152 -5.20 -10.84 0.11
C GLU A 152 -4.83 -10.37 1.54
N PRO A 153 -5.66 -10.71 2.55
CA PRO A 153 -5.35 -10.42 3.95
C PRO A 153 -3.99 -11.00 4.35
N GLY A 154 -3.21 -10.25 5.12
CA GLY A 154 -1.88 -10.70 5.56
C GLY A 154 -0.77 -10.61 4.51
N SER A 155 -1.06 -10.18 3.27
CA SER A 155 -0.01 -9.98 2.26
C SER A 155 1.03 -8.98 2.76
N ALA A 156 2.32 -9.37 2.69
CA ALA A 156 3.46 -8.55 3.09
C ALA A 156 4.12 -7.86 1.89
N ASP A 157 4.93 -6.82 2.18
CA ASP A 157 5.75 -6.20 1.14
C ASP A 157 6.98 -7.06 0.79
N PHE A 158 7.28 -8.09 1.57
CA PHE A 158 8.30 -9.10 1.28
C PHE A 158 7.90 -9.94 0.08
N ARG A 159 8.53 -9.67 -1.05
CA ARG A 159 8.26 -10.33 -2.33
C ARG A 159 9.45 -10.31 -3.27
N LEU A 160 9.47 -11.30 -4.16
CA LEU A 160 10.38 -11.40 -5.28
C LEU A 160 9.65 -11.00 -6.57
N MET A 161 10.32 -10.26 -7.43
CA MET A 161 9.88 -9.93 -8.78
C MET A 161 11.04 -10.13 -9.76
N ASN A 162 10.77 -10.66 -10.95
CA ASN A 162 11.75 -10.65 -12.03
C ASN A 162 11.84 -9.29 -12.71
N ARG A 163 12.86 -9.07 -13.53
CA ARG A 163 13.11 -7.80 -14.24
C ARG A 163 11.90 -7.35 -15.07
N LYS A 164 11.30 -8.26 -15.82
CA LYS A 164 10.14 -7.97 -16.66
C LYS A 164 8.97 -7.39 -15.86
N THR A 165 8.70 -7.96 -14.67
CA THR A 165 7.64 -7.49 -13.77
C THR A 165 8.00 -6.15 -13.17
N LEU A 166 9.26 -5.99 -12.76
CA LEU A 166 9.73 -4.71 -12.20
C LEU A 166 9.64 -3.60 -13.25
N ASP A 167 10.07 -3.82 -14.48
CA ASP A 167 9.96 -2.83 -15.54
C ASP A 167 8.52 -2.39 -15.79
N ALA A 168 7.58 -3.35 -15.82
CA ALA A 168 6.17 -3.04 -15.95
C ALA A 168 5.63 -2.21 -14.76
N LEU A 169 6.09 -2.53 -13.54
CA LEU A 169 5.72 -1.80 -12.34
C LEU A 169 6.26 -0.35 -12.33
N LEU A 170 7.50 -0.16 -12.79
CA LEU A 170 8.14 1.16 -12.85
C LEU A 170 7.54 2.09 -13.91
N LEU A 171 6.84 1.55 -14.91
CA LEU A 171 6.09 2.35 -15.89
C LEU A 171 4.84 3.02 -15.32
N MET A 172 4.40 2.63 -14.11
CA MET A 172 3.20 3.20 -13.49
C MET A 172 3.49 4.55 -12.85
N PRO A 173 2.79 5.63 -13.27
CA PRO A 173 3.04 6.99 -12.79
C PRO A 173 2.34 7.34 -11.46
N ASP A 174 1.92 6.34 -10.70
CA ASP A 174 1.15 6.55 -9.47
C ASP A 174 1.93 7.35 -8.43
N GLN A 175 1.37 8.47 -7.98
CA GLN A 175 1.96 9.31 -6.93
C GLN A 175 1.80 8.70 -5.52
N GLU A 176 0.68 8.02 -5.28
CA GLU A 176 0.44 7.24 -4.06
C GLU A 176 0.68 5.76 -4.34
N ILE A 177 1.87 5.29 -4.03
CA ILE A 177 2.29 3.93 -4.35
C ILE A 177 1.72 2.95 -3.31
N PHE A 178 1.07 1.90 -3.79
CA PHE A 178 0.64 0.76 -2.99
C PHE A 178 1.03 -0.53 -3.69
N TYR A 179 2.27 -0.97 -3.47
CA TYR A 179 2.86 -2.10 -4.19
C TYR A 179 2.05 -3.38 -4.12
N ARG A 180 1.36 -3.67 -3.00
CA ARG A 180 0.52 -4.87 -2.87
C ARG A 180 -0.62 -4.91 -3.89
N GLY A 181 -1.19 -3.77 -4.19
CA GLY A 181 -2.22 -3.61 -5.23
C GLY A 181 -1.63 -3.59 -6.63
N LEU A 182 -0.62 -2.74 -6.87
CA LEU A 182 -0.01 -2.56 -8.19
C LEU A 182 0.55 -3.87 -8.75
N VAL A 183 1.26 -4.66 -7.94
CA VAL A 183 1.81 -5.96 -8.35
C VAL A 183 0.70 -6.96 -8.72
N LYS A 184 -0.46 -6.91 -8.08
CA LYS A 184 -1.63 -7.70 -8.53
C LYS A 184 -2.23 -7.18 -9.83
N TRP A 185 -2.31 -5.87 -9.96
CA TRP A 185 -2.91 -5.21 -11.13
C TRP A 185 -2.16 -5.51 -12.43
N ILE A 186 -0.82 -5.61 -12.39
CA ILE A 186 -0.02 -5.92 -13.59
C ILE A 186 -0.23 -7.34 -14.15
N GLY A 187 -0.86 -8.25 -13.41
CA GLY A 187 -1.39 -9.53 -13.91
C GLY A 187 -0.38 -10.59 -14.34
N PHE A 188 0.91 -10.47 -13.95
CA PHE A 188 1.92 -11.49 -14.21
C PHE A 188 1.66 -12.77 -13.40
N LYS A 189 2.31 -13.88 -13.76
CA LYS A 189 2.14 -15.17 -13.07
C LYS A 189 2.68 -15.10 -11.65
N GLN A 190 1.79 -15.23 -10.65
CA GLN A 190 2.10 -15.03 -9.25
C GLN A 190 1.88 -16.30 -8.43
N THR A 191 2.68 -16.46 -7.38
CA THR A 191 2.45 -17.45 -6.33
C THR A 191 2.73 -16.85 -4.96
N LYS A 192 2.26 -17.53 -3.89
CA LYS A 192 2.47 -17.09 -2.52
C LYS A 192 3.22 -18.12 -1.69
N ILE A 193 3.95 -17.62 -0.72
CA ILE A 193 4.57 -18.42 0.35
C ILE A 193 4.03 -17.92 1.68
N GLU A 194 3.42 -18.82 2.43
CA GLU A 194 2.93 -18.48 3.77
C GLU A 194 4.05 -18.59 4.80
N TYR A 195 4.10 -17.66 5.75
CA TYR A 195 5.11 -17.66 6.80
C TYR A 195 4.55 -17.17 8.14
N GLU A 196 5.17 -17.61 9.22
CA GLU A 196 4.92 -17.10 10.56
C GLU A 196 5.85 -15.90 10.82
N PRO A 197 5.27 -14.73 11.16
CA PRO A 197 6.08 -13.54 11.41
C PRO A 197 6.93 -13.74 12.66
N GLN A 198 8.20 -13.37 12.58
CA GLN A 198 9.07 -13.34 13.75
C GLN A 198 8.70 -12.12 14.63
N ALA A 199 8.95 -12.25 15.95
CA ALA A 199 8.80 -11.11 16.86
C ALA A 199 9.75 -9.99 16.44
N ARG A 200 9.29 -8.74 16.50
CA ARG A 200 10.17 -7.58 16.25
C ARG A 200 11.37 -7.63 17.18
N HIS A 201 12.56 -7.44 16.63
CA HIS A 201 13.78 -7.40 17.41
C HIS A 201 13.84 -6.14 18.30
N THR A 202 13.32 -5.00 17.79
CA THR A 202 13.21 -3.71 18.51
C THR A 202 12.04 -2.88 17.94
N GLY A 203 11.39 -2.08 18.79
CA GLY A 203 10.36 -1.09 18.37
C GLY A 203 8.94 -1.36 18.87
N VAL A 204 8.11 -0.30 18.95
CA VAL A 204 6.71 -0.33 19.41
C VAL A 204 5.76 -0.18 18.22
N THR A 205 4.70 -0.98 18.19
CA THR A 205 3.66 -0.93 17.13
C THR A 205 2.93 0.41 17.16
N LYS A 206 3.13 1.28 16.16
CA LYS A 206 2.52 2.62 16.06
C LYS A 206 1.22 2.65 15.24
N TYR A 207 0.47 1.54 15.13
CA TYR A 207 -0.79 1.52 14.36
C TYR A 207 -1.97 1.96 15.23
N SER A 208 -2.46 3.19 15.01
CA SER A 208 -3.72 3.67 15.56
C SER A 208 -4.89 3.38 14.60
N THR A 209 -6.12 3.22 15.16
CA THR A 209 -7.37 3.05 14.38
C THR A 209 -7.57 4.18 13.35
N LYS A 210 -7.16 5.42 13.70
CA LYS A 210 -7.20 6.58 12.79
C LYS A 210 -6.28 6.40 11.56
N LYS A 211 -5.10 5.78 11.75
CA LYS A 211 -4.20 5.46 10.62
C LYS A 211 -4.78 4.36 9.73
N MET A 212 -5.41 3.33 10.32
CA MET A 212 -6.10 2.28 9.55
C MET A 212 -7.24 2.85 8.71
N LEU A 213 -8.09 3.73 9.28
CA LEU A 213 -9.20 4.36 8.55
C LEU A 213 -8.69 5.25 7.41
N ARG A 214 -7.66 6.05 7.66
CA ARG A 214 -7.02 6.87 6.61
C ARG A 214 -6.48 5.98 5.49
N PHE A 215 -5.78 4.90 5.83
CA PHE A 215 -5.24 3.95 4.85
C PHE A 215 -6.35 3.31 4.01
N ALA A 216 -7.48 2.95 4.63
CA ALA A 216 -8.65 2.43 3.95
C ALA A 216 -9.23 3.42 2.94
N ILE A 217 -9.49 4.67 3.37
CA ILE A 217 -10.04 5.72 2.51
C ILE A 217 -9.09 5.99 1.34
N THR A 218 -7.79 6.10 1.61
CA THR A 218 -6.77 6.29 0.57
C THR A 218 -6.77 5.11 -0.41
N GLY A 219 -6.76 3.87 0.08
CA GLY A 219 -6.77 2.67 -0.76
C GLY A 219 -8.01 2.59 -1.65
N ILE A 220 -9.22 2.82 -1.09
CA ILE A 220 -10.47 2.84 -1.87
C ILE A 220 -10.39 3.91 -2.95
N ALA A 221 -10.02 5.13 -2.59
CA ALA A 221 -10.00 6.25 -3.52
C ALA A 221 -8.88 6.15 -4.59
N THR A 222 -7.83 5.35 -4.36
CA THR A 222 -6.76 5.09 -5.34
C THR A 222 -7.16 4.00 -6.34
N PHE A 223 -7.82 2.93 -5.88
CA PHE A 223 -8.10 1.76 -6.71
C PHE A 223 -9.58 1.57 -7.05
N SER A 224 -10.45 2.57 -6.82
CA SER A 224 -11.86 2.45 -7.08
C SER A 224 -12.55 3.77 -7.39
N ASN A 225 -13.35 3.78 -8.44
CA ASN A 225 -14.28 4.87 -8.76
C ASN A 225 -15.70 4.61 -8.22
N LYS A 226 -15.93 3.46 -7.56
CA LYS A 226 -17.26 3.07 -7.05
C LYS A 226 -17.88 4.08 -6.08
N PRO A 227 -17.15 4.73 -5.15
CA PRO A 227 -17.71 5.76 -4.30
C PRO A 227 -18.26 6.96 -5.09
N LEU A 228 -17.63 7.31 -6.20
CA LEU A 228 -18.09 8.39 -7.08
C LEU A 228 -19.38 8.01 -7.81
N TYR A 229 -19.45 6.77 -8.33
CA TYR A 229 -20.68 6.24 -8.93
C TYR A 229 -21.80 6.12 -7.91
N PHE A 230 -21.51 5.69 -6.67
CA PHE A 230 -22.50 5.64 -5.59
C PHE A 230 -23.12 7.02 -5.33
N ALA A 231 -22.29 8.09 -5.27
CA ALA A 231 -22.79 9.45 -5.14
C ALA A 231 -23.71 9.84 -6.31
N ALA A 232 -23.35 9.50 -7.54
CA ALA A 232 -24.16 9.76 -8.72
C ALA A 232 -25.50 9.01 -8.70
N TYR A 233 -25.50 7.71 -8.38
CA TYR A 233 -26.72 6.89 -8.29
C TYR A 233 -27.66 7.37 -7.18
N MET A 234 -27.12 7.75 -6.03
CA MET A 234 -27.91 8.34 -4.94
C MET A 234 -28.58 9.65 -5.37
N GLY A 235 -27.81 10.53 -6.02
CA GLY A 235 -28.38 11.78 -6.57
C GLY A 235 -29.51 11.52 -7.57
N PHE A 236 -29.32 10.57 -8.48
CA PHE A 236 -30.33 10.18 -9.46
C PHE A 236 -31.59 9.55 -8.80
N ALA A 237 -31.41 8.67 -7.81
CA ALA A 237 -32.51 8.09 -7.04
C ALA A 237 -33.35 9.16 -6.33
N PHE A 238 -32.70 10.13 -5.67
CA PHE A 238 -33.41 11.23 -5.01
C PHE A 238 -34.11 12.16 -6.02
N ALA A 239 -33.52 12.40 -7.20
CA ALA A 239 -34.19 13.16 -8.26
C ALA A 239 -35.46 12.48 -8.71
N ILE A 240 -35.45 11.16 -8.95
CA ILE A 240 -36.65 10.37 -9.29
C ILE A 240 -37.71 10.45 -8.18
N LEU A 241 -37.29 10.22 -6.91
CA LEU A 241 -38.22 10.31 -5.77
C LEU A 241 -38.87 11.68 -5.66
N SER A 242 -38.12 12.76 -5.90
CA SER A 242 -38.65 14.13 -5.92
C SER A 242 -39.70 14.32 -7.01
N VAL A 243 -39.45 13.81 -8.21
CA VAL A 243 -40.43 13.88 -9.32
C VAL A 243 -41.71 13.06 -8.99
N LEU A 244 -41.55 11.88 -8.42
CA LEU A 244 -42.67 11.05 -7.99
C LEU A 244 -43.49 11.67 -6.84
N TYR A 245 -42.89 12.59 -6.08
CA TYR A 245 -43.59 13.31 -5.00
C TYR A 245 -44.47 14.46 -5.50
N ILE A 246 -44.24 14.99 -6.71
CA ILE A 246 -45.01 16.09 -7.31
C ILE A 246 -46.51 15.79 -7.41
N PRO A 247 -46.98 14.63 -7.93
CA PRO A 247 -48.39 14.29 -7.98
C PRO A 247 -49.08 14.29 -6.61
N TYR A 248 -48.35 13.86 -5.57
CA TYR A 248 -48.86 13.91 -4.19
C TYR A 248 -49.07 15.36 -3.71
N ILE A 249 -48.14 16.26 -4.01
CA ILE A 249 -48.26 17.68 -3.68
C ILE A 249 -49.47 18.28 -4.37
N ILE A 250 -49.64 18.00 -5.66
CA ILE A 250 -50.77 18.48 -6.46
C ILE A 250 -52.10 17.98 -5.87
N TYR A 251 -52.19 16.68 -5.55
CA TYR A 251 -53.37 16.09 -4.91
C TYR A 251 -53.68 16.74 -3.56
N ALA A 252 -52.71 16.90 -2.68
CA ALA A 252 -52.85 17.53 -1.37
C ALA A 252 -53.33 18.97 -1.47
N PHE A 253 -52.81 19.74 -2.45
CA PHE A 253 -53.23 21.11 -2.73
C PHE A 253 -54.71 21.20 -3.13
N TYR A 254 -55.17 20.33 -4.05
CA TYR A 254 -56.56 20.33 -4.48
C TYR A 254 -57.55 19.75 -3.43
N SER A 255 -57.07 18.90 -2.53
CA SER A 255 -57.87 18.32 -1.44
C SER A 255 -58.06 19.25 -0.25
N GLY A 256 -57.45 20.46 -0.23
CA GLY A 256 -57.56 21.42 0.87
C GLY A 256 -56.96 20.93 2.20
N THR A 257 -56.12 19.91 2.16
CA THR A 257 -55.39 19.46 3.35
C THR A 257 -54.21 20.41 3.62
N GLU A 258 -54.45 21.46 4.41
CA GLU A 258 -53.40 22.39 4.82
C GLU A 258 -52.38 21.65 5.71
N VAL A 259 -51.17 21.51 5.22
CA VAL A 259 -50.06 20.91 5.98
C VAL A 259 -49.33 22.00 6.76
N HIS A 260 -49.54 22.04 8.08
CA HIS A 260 -48.66 22.81 8.98
C HIS A 260 -47.30 22.19 8.98
N GLY A 261 -46.34 22.69 8.12
CA GLY A 261 -45.17 21.90 7.78
C GLY A 261 -43.80 22.64 7.79
N TRP A 262 -43.66 23.82 8.44
CA TRP A 262 -42.35 24.50 8.45
C TRP A 262 -41.22 23.62 9.01
N ALA A 263 -41.51 22.80 10.06
CA ALA A 263 -40.55 21.91 10.64
C ALA A 263 -40.09 20.77 9.70
N SER A 264 -41.04 20.21 8.93
CA SER A 264 -40.74 19.17 7.91
C SER A 264 -39.97 19.74 6.73
N ILE A 265 -40.24 20.99 6.34
CA ILE A 265 -39.46 21.68 5.29
C ILE A 265 -38.03 21.89 5.73
N VAL A 266 -37.81 22.42 6.96
CA VAL A 266 -36.47 22.64 7.50
C VAL A 266 -35.70 21.31 7.65
N ALA A 267 -36.38 20.25 8.17
CA ALA A 267 -35.76 18.93 8.30
C ALA A 267 -35.37 18.33 6.93
N THR A 268 -36.24 18.46 5.94
CA THR A 268 -35.98 17.98 4.57
C THR A 268 -34.83 18.74 3.92
N LEU A 269 -34.80 20.08 4.04
CA LEU A 269 -33.70 20.89 3.53
C LEU A 269 -32.38 20.55 4.21
N ALA A 270 -32.38 20.39 5.54
CA ALA A 270 -31.17 19.99 6.29
C ALA A 270 -30.68 18.60 5.89
N PHE A 271 -31.57 17.63 5.71
CA PHE A 271 -31.25 16.27 5.28
C PHE A 271 -30.63 16.26 3.86
N PHE A 272 -31.29 16.84 2.87
CA PHE A 272 -30.76 16.89 1.51
C PHE A 272 -29.53 17.77 1.41
N GLY A 273 -29.47 18.89 2.13
CA GLY A 273 -28.28 19.71 2.21
C GLY A 273 -27.08 18.95 2.75
N GLY A 274 -27.28 18.13 3.79
CA GLY A 274 -26.25 17.24 4.33
C GLY A 274 -25.76 16.18 3.32
N ILE A 275 -26.68 15.58 2.58
CA ILE A 275 -26.34 14.61 1.53
C ILE A 275 -25.54 15.28 0.40
N ILE A 276 -25.95 16.46 -0.05
CA ILE A 276 -25.22 17.23 -1.09
C ILE A 276 -23.79 17.53 -0.62
N LEU A 277 -23.63 18.01 0.60
CA LEU A 277 -22.31 18.31 1.17
C LEU A 277 -21.44 17.05 1.28
N MET A 278 -22.03 15.90 1.65
CA MET A 278 -21.33 14.60 1.68
C MET A 278 -20.85 14.19 0.28
N MET A 279 -21.71 14.32 -0.73
CA MET A 279 -21.34 14.00 -2.13
C MET A 279 -20.29 14.93 -2.68
N LEU A 280 -20.36 16.22 -2.39
CA LEU A 280 -19.31 17.19 -2.73
C LEU A 280 -18.00 16.86 -2.03
N GLY A 281 -18.06 16.37 -0.79
CA GLY A 281 -16.89 15.88 -0.06
C GLY A 281 -16.21 14.70 -0.75
N ILE A 282 -16.99 13.73 -1.25
CA ILE A 282 -16.46 12.60 -2.03
C ILE A 282 -15.77 13.11 -3.30
N VAL A 283 -16.44 13.96 -4.09
CA VAL A 283 -15.84 14.58 -5.29
C VAL A 283 -14.57 15.35 -4.93
N GLY A 284 -14.58 16.11 -3.83
CA GLY A 284 -13.42 16.84 -3.33
C GLY A 284 -12.22 15.94 -3.02
N ILE A 285 -12.43 14.74 -2.47
CA ILE A 285 -11.35 13.77 -2.22
C ILE A 285 -10.69 13.36 -3.55
N TYR A 286 -11.48 13.00 -4.57
CA TYR A 286 -10.93 12.60 -5.89
C TYR A 286 -10.26 13.77 -6.60
N LEU A 287 -10.85 14.98 -6.55
CA LEU A 287 -10.25 16.17 -7.10
C LEU A 287 -8.92 16.52 -6.41
N GLY A 288 -8.86 16.35 -5.09
CA GLY A 288 -7.63 16.51 -4.32
C GLY A 288 -6.52 15.57 -4.79
N LYS A 289 -6.85 14.31 -5.08
CA LYS A 289 -5.88 13.33 -5.62
C LYS A 289 -5.41 13.71 -7.03
N LEU A 290 -6.32 14.11 -7.91
CA LEU A 290 -5.96 14.62 -9.24
C LEU A 290 -5.05 15.84 -9.15
N PHE A 291 -5.32 16.75 -8.21
CA PHE A 291 -4.48 17.92 -7.97
C PHE A 291 -3.08 17.53 -7.47
N GLU A 292 -2.95 16.54 -6.59
CA GLU A 292 -1.64 16.03 -6.17
C GLU A 292 -0.87 15.39 -7.34
N GLN A 293 -1.53 14.61 -8.18
CA GLN A 293 -0.93 14.04 -9.39
C GLN A 293 -0.49 15.13 -10.39
N SER A 294 -1.28 16.17 -10.58
CA SER A 294 -0.99 17.24 -11.55
C SER A 294 0.25 18.07 -11.18
N LYS A 295 0.66 18.06 -9.90
CA LYS A 295 1.88 18.76 -9.46
C LYS A 295 3.16 18.14 -9.99
N ASN A 296 3.16 16.89 -10.42
CA ASN A 296 4.33 16.14 -10.90
C ASN A 296 5.58 16.27 -9.98
N ARG A 297 5.37 16.39 -8.69
CA ARG A 297 6.47 16.47 -7.73
C ARG A 297 7.19 15.12 -7.67
N PRO A 298 8.55 15.10 -7.61
CA PRO A 298 9.27 13.85 -7.42
C PRO A 298 8.84 13.19 -6.12
N GLN A 299 8.62 11.88 -6.15
CA GLN A 299 8.16 11.09 -5.01
C GLN A 299 9.23 10.99 -3.91
N TYR A 300 10.50 11.13 -4.31
CA TYR A 300 11.65 11.17 -3.41
C TYR A 300 12.76 12.04 -4.01
N LEU A 301 13.72 12.44 -3.18
CA LEU A 301 14.93 13.16 -3.60
C LEU A 301 16.15 12.48 -2.98
N VAL A 302 17.09 12.08 -3.82
CA VAL A 302 18.34 11.44 -3.38
C VAL A 302 19.30 12.52 -2.87
N LYS A 303 19.85 12.32 -1.67
CA LYS A 303 20.89 13.15 -1.06
C LYS A 303 22.28 12.60 -1.36
N ALA A 304 22.44 11.28 -1.28
CA ALA A 304 23.71 10.58 -1.56
C ALA A 304 23.39 9.15 -2.01
N ALA A 305 24.27 8.57 -2.83
CA ALA A 305 24.19 7.17 -3.24
C ALA A 305 25.58 6.59 -3.47
N LYS A 306 25.70 5.26 -3.26
CA LYS A 306 26.81 4.40 -3.70
C LYS A 306 26.17 3.17 -4.32
N LEU A 307 26.18 3.09 -5.67
CA LEU A 307 25.53 2.04 -6.48
C LEU A 307 26.56 1.11 -7.12
#